data_4e9b2de77af0a839576705c8a284c63a
#
_entry.id   4e9b2de77af0a839576705c8a284c63a
#
_cell.length_a   1.000
_cell.length_b   1.000
_cell.length_c   1.000
_cell.angle_alpha   90.00
_cell.angle_beta   90.00
_cell.angle_gamma   90.00
#
_symmetry.space_group_name_H-M   'P 1'
#
loop_
_entity.id
_entity.type
_entity.pdbx_description
1 polymer ?
#
loop_
_entity_poly.entity_id
_entity_poly.type
_entity_poly.pdbx_seq_one_letter_code
_entity_poly.pdbx_strand_id
1 'polypeptide(L)'
;IILLLTGLTAAILLSEQHRKDLKKLSVTDPLTGLLNRKGFDEELHRLIQEHSDMSCVGIQMDIDDFKFINDMYGHSVGDTALKTLAQSMKEIFSENAVLCRNGGDEFSVILIGTTAEKAKEKIEKFTLEPRSFTYNNESHNFYISVGYAEFPKNCEDISELIRCADTALYEVKLHGKHSCLAYRDDYNIQHRSRLGFALQDISRNLPGAFLIYKADPEDDSILFANQELINFAGCCDYDDFLAHTDHRFQNLIRPDEQKAVEASIWAQINSKTDDNNDYVKFHFAKKDGSYHPVLDHGRIVKSRYYGNVFYVLIMDCDLVESYYSEEK
;
A
#
# COMPACT_ATOMS: atom_id res chain seq x y z
N ILE A 1 51.13 -20.90 34.21
CA ILE A 1 50.36 -21.60 33.14
C ILE A 1 48.87 -21.57 33.47
N ILE A 2 48.42 -21.98 34.66
CA ILE A 2 47.00 -22.02 35.04
C ILE A 2 46.37 -20.63 34.98
N LEU A 3 46.99 -19.58 35.52
CA LEU A 3 46.52 -18.19 35.47
C LEU A 3 46.43 -17.62 34.04
N LEU A 4 47.31 -18.04 33.13
CA LEU A 4 47.27 -17.64 31.73
C LEU A 4 46.11 -18.34 30.99
N LEU A 5 45.85 -19.61 31.28
CA LEU A 5 44.74 -20.37 30.72
C LEU A 5 43.38 -19.82 31.19
N THR A 6 43.26 -19.50 32.49
CA THR A 6 41.99 -18.87 33.00
C THR A 6 41.77 -17.49 32.43
N GLY A 7 42.80 -16.68 32.24
CA GLY A 7 42.69 -15.37 31.58
C GLY A 7 42.28 -15.48 30.11
N LEU A 8 42.82 -16.47 29.37
CA LEU A 8 42.46 -16.70 27.96
C LEU A 8 41.03 -17.19 27.81
N THR A 9 40.57 -18.12 28.67
CA THR A 9 39.18 -18.59 28.66
C THR A 9 38.19 -17.48 29.00
N ALA A 10 38.51 -16.63 29.99
CA ALA A 10 37.69 -15.46 30.33
C ALA A 10 37.61 -14.45 29.16
N ALA A 11 38.72 -14.19 28.47
CA ALA A 11 38.74 -13.31 27.30
C ALA A 11 37.92 -13.88 26.13
N ILE A 12 37.98 -15.19 25.87
CA ILE A 12 37.17 -15.86 24.85
C ILE A 12 35.68 -15.74 25.19
N LEU A 13 35.27 -16.03 26.43
CA LEU A 13 33.87 -15.93 26.87
C LEU A 13 33.36 -14.52 26.78
N LEU A 14 34.13 -13.52 27.17
CA LEU A 14 33.75 -12.08 27.03
C LEU A 14 33.61 -11.69 25.55
N SER A 15 34.53 -12.17 24.70
CA SER A 15 34.45 -11.89 23.26
C SER A 15 33.23 -12.57 22.64
N GLU A 16 32.89 -13.78 23.01
CA GLU A 16 31.66 -14.45 22.54
C GLU A 16 30.40 -13.77 23.03
N GLN A 17 30.35 -13.32 24.29
CA GLN A 17 29.26 -12.58 24.84
C GLN A 17 29.08 -11.25 24.08
N HIS A 18 30.13 -10.50 23.90
CA HIS A 18 30.13 -9.24 23.17
C HIS A 18 29.64 -9.40 21.70
N ARG A 19 30.10 -10.50 21.04
CA ARG A 19 29.65 -10.85 19.70
C ARG A 19 28.15 -11.17 19.65
N LYS A 20 27.60 -11.88 20.65
CA LYS A 20 26.17 -12.18 20.79
C LYS A 20 25.37 -10.90 21.01
N ASP A 21 25.84 -10.00 21.85
CA ASP A 21 25.20 -8.73 22.14
C ASP A 21 25.18 -7.83 20.91
N LEU A 22 26.29 -7.74 20.16
CA LEU A 22 26.36 -7.01 18.89
C LEU A 22 25.43 -7.62 17.83
N LYS A 23 25.39 -8.94 17.75
CA LYS A 23 24.45 -9.62 16.82
C LYS A 23 23.00 -9.32 17.20
N LYS A 24 22.65 -9.39 18.48
CA LYS A 24 21.31 -9.06 18.98
C LYS A 24 20.92 -7.62 18.63
N LEU A 25 21.80 -6.67 18.86
CA LEU A 25 21.58 -5.26 18.49
C LEU A 25 21.41 -5.06 16.98
N SER A 26 22.04 -5.88 16.16
CA SER A 26 21.94 -5.80 14.70
C SER A 26 20.66 -6.40 14.12
N VAL A 27 19.95 -7.26 14.86
CA VAL A 27 18.76 -8.00 14.37
C VAL A 27 17.46 -7.67 15.10
N THR A 28 17.50 -6.76 16.09
CA THR A 28 16.32 -6.33 16.84
C THR A 28 16.00 -4.85 16.61
N ASP A 29 14.72 -4.49 16.68
CA ASP A 29 14.27 -3.12 16.69
C ASP A 29 14.46 -2.53 18.12
N PRO A 30 15.20 -1.43 18.26
CA PRO A 30 15.55 -0.90 19.57
C PRO A 30 14.36 -0.30 20.33
N LEU A 31 13.29 0.11 19.62
CA LEU A 31 12.12 0.71 20.24
C LEU A 31 11.19 -0.34 20.86
N THR A 32 10.95 -1.44 20.14
CA THR A 32 9.95 -2.46 20.49
C THR A 32 10.56 -3.74 21.05
N GLY A 33 11.85 -3.99 20.78
CA GLY A 33 12.55 -5.21 21.16
C GLY A 33 12.07 -6.47 20.40
N LEU A 34 11.32 -6.27 19.29
CA LEU A 34 11.02 -7.32 18.31
C LEU A 34 12.21 -7.49 17.36
N LEU A 35 12.17 -8.50 16.49
CA LEU A 35 13.11 -8.54 15.38
C LEU A 35 12.92 -7.30 14.49
N ASN A 36 14.00 -6.80 13.93
CA ASN A 36 13.93 -5.88 12.81
C ASN A 36 13.84 -6.68 11.49
N ARG A 37 13.70 -5.99 10.36
CA ARG A 37 13.58 -6.63 9.04
C ARG A 37 14.70 -7.63 8.77
N LYS A 38 15.95 -7.26 9.08
CA LYS A 38 17.11 -8.16 8.90
C LYS A 38 17.00 -9.41 9.74
N GLY A 39 16.64 -9.27 11.01
CA GLY A 39 16.47 -10.41 11.92
C GLY A 39 15.32 -11.32 11.49
N PHE A 40 14.27 -10.74 10.94
CA PHE A 40 13.14 -11.47 10.40
C PHE A 40 13.52 -12.28 9.14
N ASP A 41 14.26 -11.67 8.23
CA ASP A 41 14.74 -12.35 7.02
C ASP A 41 15.69 -13.51 7.36
N GLU A 42 16.62 -13.32 8.34
CA GLU A 42 17.51 -14.39 8.83
C GLU A 42 16.69 -15.56 9.43
N GLU A 43 15.65 -15.27 10.21
CA GLU A 43 14.79 -16.28 10.82
C GLU A 43 13.90 -16.99 9.80
N LEU A 44 13.36 -16.26 8.81
CA LEU A 44 12.62 -16.84 7.70
C LEU A 44 13.47 -17.80 6.89
N HIS A 45 14.71 -17.43 6.57
CA HIS A 45 15.65 -18.33 5.89
C HIS A 45 15.94 -19.60 6.70
N ARG A 46 16.07 -19.49 8.03
CA ARG A 46 16.25 -20.65 8.92
C ARG A 46 15.03 -21.57 8.86
N LEU A 47 13.80 -21.01 8.92
CA LEU A 47 12.57 -21.78 8.84
C LEU A 47 12.45 -22.55 7.53
N ILE A 48 12.81 -21.93 6.40
CA ILE A 48 12.83 -22.58 5.08
C ILE A 48 13.74 -23.81 5.08
N GLN A 49 14.92 -23.70 5.71
CA GLN A 49 15.90 -24.80 5.75
C GLN A 49 15.51 -25.94 6.68
N GLU A 50 14.89 -25.62 7.83
CA GLU A 50 14.59 -26.60 8.88
C GLU A 50 13.21 -27.25 8.72
N HIS A 51 12.27 -26.61 8.03
CA HIS A 51 10.84 -26.98 8.06
C HIS A 51 10.13 -26.79 6.71
N SER A 52 10.70 -27.29 5.61
CA SER A 52 10.14 -27.14 4.25
C SER A 52 8.68 -27.61 4.07
N ASP A 53 8.22 -28.54 4.91
CA ASP A 53 6.89 -29.17 4.79
C ASP A 53 5.88 -28.68 5.86
N MET A 54 6.24 -27.69 6.65
CA MET A 54 5.41 -27.21 7.78
C MET A 54 4.44 -26.12 7.34
N SER A 55 3.16 -26.26 7.67
CA SER A 55 2.19 -25.18 7.50
C SER A 55 2.53 -23.98 8.37
N CYS A 56 2.49 -22.79 7.78
CA CYS A 56 2.74 -21.53 8.48
C CYS A 56 1.68 -20.50 8.10
N VAL A 57 1.40 -19.56 9.01
CA VAL A 57 0.55 -18.40 8.71
C VAL A 57 1.39 -17.14 8.83
N GLY A 58 1.53 -16.43 7.72
CA GLY A 58 2.13 -15.10 7.67
C GLY A 58 1.06 -14.04 7.92
N ILE A 59 1.38 -13.07 8.78
CA ILE A 59 0.49 -11.98 9.13
C ILE A 59 1.27 -10.69 8.89
N GLN A 60 0.64 -9.74 8.24
CA GLN A 60 1.13 -8.38 8.06
C GLN A 60 0.13 -7.42 8.70
N MET A 61 0.62 -6.43 9.45
CA MET A 61 -0.24 -5.48 10.14
C MET A 61 0.37 -4.09 10.20
N ASP A 62 -0.51 -3.11 10.40
CA ASP A 62 -0.14 -1.70 10.40
C ASP A 62 -1.08 -0.95 11.35
N ILE A 63 -0.58 0.10 12.03
CA ILE A 63 -1.40 0.95 12.89
C ILE A 63 -2.19 1.93 12.01
N ASP A 64 -3.50 1.88 12.13
CA ASP A 64 -4.39 2.76 11.39
C ASP A 64 -4.14 4.23 11.77
N ASP A 65 -3.98 5.07 10.76
CA ASP A 65 -3.78 6.51 10.90
C ASP A 65 -2.58 6.90 11.79
N PHE A 66 -1.51 6.09 11.82
CA PHE A 66 -0.33 6.32 12.67
C PHE A 66 0.30 7.71 12.46
N LYS A 67 0.31 8.19 11.23
CA LYS A 67 0.78 9.55 10.94
C LYS A 67 -0.06 10.60 11.68
N PHE A 68 -1.40 10.44 11.72
CA PHE A 68 -2.28 11.33 12.48
C PHE A 68 -1.95 11.31 13.97
N ILE A 69 -1.65 10.13 14.56
CA ILE A 69 -1.22 10.02 15.96
C ILE A 69 0.05 10.86 16.20
N ASN A 70 1.04 10.72 15.32
CA ASN A 70 2.28 11.49 15.43
C ASN A 70 2.06 13.01 15.27
N ASP A 71 1.25 13.41 14.29
CA ASP A 71 1.02 14.83 13.96
C ASP A 71 0.19 15.53 15.07
N MET A 72 -0.77 14.83 15.68
CA MET A 72 -1.65 15.38 16.72
C MET A 72 -1.10 15.29 18.14
N TYR A 73 -0.41 14.20 18.48
CA TYR A 73 0.01 13.91 19.85
C TYR A 73 1.54 13.88 20.04
N GLY A 74 2.29 14.00 18.94
CA GLY A 74 3.74 13.98 18.92
C GLY A 74 4.34 12.57 18.85
N HIS A 75 5.59 12.51 18.36
CA HIS A 75 6.32 11.25 18.13
C HIS A 75 6.49 10.37 19.38
N SER A 76 6.59 10.96 20.57
CA SER A 76 6.70 10.20 21.83
C SER A 76 5.44 9.37 22.13
N VAL A 77 4.27 9.87 21.72
CA VAL A 77 2.99 9.15 21.83
C VAL A 77 2.91 8.06 20.75
N GLY A 78 3.34 8.36 19.52
CA GLY A 78 3.47 7.35 18.48
C GLY A 78 4.39 6.20 18.90
N ASP A 79 5.53 6.50 19.52
CA ASP A 79 6.44 5.49 20.09
C ASP A 79 5.75 4.63 21.17
N THR A 80 4.88 5.23 21.97
CA THR A 80 4.07 4.51 22.97
C THR A 80 3.07 3.57 22.30
N ALA A 81 2.38 4.01 21.24
CA ALA A 81 1.48 3.16 20.46
C ALA A 81 2.21 1.96 19.84
N LEU A 82 3.39 2.17 19.26
CA LEU A 82 4.24 1.12 18.71
C LEU A 82 4.68 0.09 19.79
N LYS A 83 5.09 0.56 20.97
CA LYS A 83 5.45 -0.32 22.10
C LYS A 83 4.24 -1.11 22.61
N THR A 84 3.07 -0.47 22.69
CA THR A 84 1.82 -1.11 23.13
C THR A 84 1.43 -2.23 22.16
N LEU A 85 1.49 -1.99 20.84
CA LEU A 85 1.21 -3.03 19.85
C LEU A 85 2.23 -4.18 19.95
N ALA A 86 3.52 -3.87 20.02
CA ALA A 86 4.57 -4.89 20.15
C ALA A 86 4.40 -5.75 21.41
N GLN A 87 3.98 -5.16 22.53
CA GLN A 87 3.72 -5.88 23.76
C GLN A 87 2.49 -6.81 23.61
N SER A 88 1.39 -6.31 23.04
CA SER A 88 0.22 -7.14 22.72
C SER A 88 0.55 -8.32 21.81
N MET A 89 1.41 -8.10 20.80
CA MET A 89 1.90 -9.18 19.91
C MET A 89 2.64 -10.26 20.70
N LYS A 90 3.55 -9.86 21.61
CA LYS A 90 4.30 -10.81 22.46
C LYS A 90 3.39 -11.63 23.36
N GLU A 91 2.35 -11.03 23.90
CA GLU A 91 1.38 -11.69 24.79
C GLU A 91 0.48 -12.68 24.03
N ILE A 92 0.01 -12.29 22.85
CA ILE A 92 -0.94 -13.09 22.08
C ILE A 92 -0.23 -14.16 21.23
N PHE A 93 0.90 -13.84 20.60
CA PHE A 93 1.60 -14.73 19.68
C PHE A 93 2.88 -15.35 20.27
N SER A 94 2.94 -15.56 21.58
CA SER A 94 4.16 -15.98 22.30
C SER A 94 4.70 -17.36 21.94
N GLU A 95 3.88 -18.27 21.40
CA GLU A 95 4.27 -19.64 21.13
C GLU A 95 4.46 -19.90 19.63
N ASN A 96 5.59 -20.46 19.25
CA ASN A 96 5.91 -20.84 17.87
C ASN A 96 5.68 -19.70 16.85
N ALA A 97 6.07 -18.48 17.23
CA ALA A 97 5.89 -17.30 16.38
C ALA A 97 7.17 -16.51 16.22
N VAL A 98 7.39 -15.99 15.02
CA VAL A 98 8.42 -14.99 14.69
C VAL A 98 7.74 -13.63 14.62
N LEU A 99 8.17 -12.69 15.46
CA LEU A 99 7.58 -11.35 15.57
C LEU A 99 8.59 -10.30 15.11
N CYS A 100 8.14 -9.41 14.22
CA CYS A 100 8.99 -8.39 13.61
C CYS A 100 8.31 -7.02 13.58
N ARG A 101 9.12 -5.96 13.68
CA ARG A 101 8.78 -4.62 13.20
C ARG A 101 9.63 -4.29 11.98
N ASN A 102 8.99 -4.14 10.81
CA ASN A 102 9.69 -3.88 9.55
C ASN A 102 10.25 -2.45 9.45
N GLY A 103 9.60 -1.51 10.14
CA GLY A 103 9.92 -0.09 10.17
C GLY A 103 8.64 0.75 10.22
N GLY A 104 8.73 1.99 10.66
CA GLY A 104 7.55 2.84 10.81
C GLY A 104 6.50 2.19 11.72
N ASP A 105 5.30 1.99 11.19
CA ASP A 105 4.13 1.38 11.81
C ASP A 105 3.82 -0.05 11.33
N GLU A 106 4.71 -0.63 10.51
CA GLU A 106 4.54 -1.95 9.90
C GLU A 106 5.12 -3.07 10.76
N PHE A 107 4.32 -4.12 10.99
CA PHE A 107 4.70 -5.30 11.76
C PHE A 107 4.38 -6.58 11.00
N SER A 108 5.20 -7.62 11.21
CA SER A 108 5.00 -8.95 10.64
C SER A 108 5.02 -10.03 11.71
N VAL A 109 4.25 -11.08 11.48
CA VAL A 109 4.26 -12.31 12.30
C VAL A 109 4.30 -13.53 11.39
N ILE A 110 5.07 -14.55 11.77
CA ILE A 110 4.91 -15.90 11.22
C ILE A 110 4.51 -16.82 12.35
N LEU A 111 3.36 -17.45 12.24
CA LEU A 111 2.90 -18.52 13.12
C LEU A 111 3.32 -19.86 12.52
N ILE A 112 4.08 -20.65 13.25
CA ILE A 112 4.67 -21.89 12.79
C ILE A 112 3.80 -23.09 13.22
N GLY A 113 3.60 -24.06 12.33
CA GLY A 113 2.88 -25.30 12.64
C GLY A 113 1.37 -25.12 12.78
N THR A 114 0.78 -24.10 12.13
CA THR A 114 -0.67 -23.82 12.17
C THR A 114 -1.20 -23.49 10.80
N THR A 115 -2.53 -23.49 10.67
CA THR A 115 -3.26 -23.12 9.46
C THR A 115 -4.05 -21.84 9.68
N ALA A 116 -4.41 -21.14 8.60
CA ALA A 116 -5.21 -19.91 8.66
C ALA A 116 -6.55 -20.14 9.37
N GLU A 117 -7.18 -21.28 9.17
CA GLU A 117 -8.45 -21.63 9.82
C GLU A 117 -8.31 -21.72 11.34
N LYS A 118 -7.22 -22.37 11.84
CA LYS A 118 -6.94 -22.48 13.27
C LYS A 118 -6.52 -21.15 13.91
N ALA A 119 -5.80 -20.33 13.16
CA ALA A 119 -5.31 -19.04 13.63
C ALA A 119 -6.38 -17.93 13.54
N LYS A 120 -7.44 -18.11 12.74
CA LYS A 120 -8.44 -17.09 12.41
C LYS A 120 -9.04 -16.40 13.63
N GLU A 121 -9.61 -17.15 14.56
CA GLU A 121 -10.25 -16.60 15.77
C GLU A 121 -9.27 -15.77 16.61
N LYS A 122 -8.03 -16.25 16.73
CA LYS A 122 -6.95 -15.56 17.43
C LYS A 122 -6.56 -14.25 16.74
N ILE A 123 -6.47 -14.26 15.42
CA ILE A 123 -6.15 -13.08 14.59
C ILE A 123 -7.29 -12.06 14.67
N GLU A 124 -8.55 -12.50 14.51
CA GLU A 124 -9.74 -11.63 14.61
C GLU A 124 -9.83 -10.96 15.98
N LYS A 125 -9.71 -11.75 17.05
CA LYS A 125 -9.72 -11.21 18.42
C LYS A 125 -8.59 -10.19 18.61
N PHE A 126 -7.37 -10.52 18.20
CA PHE A 126 -6.22 -9.61 18.28
C PHE A 126 -6.46 -8.31 17.50
N THR A 127 -7.05 -8.39 16.31
CA THR A 127 -7.30 -7.22 15.46
C THR A 127 -8.34 -6.28 16.06
N LEU A 128 -9.44 -6.85 16.56
CA LEU A 128 -10.59 -6.09 17.07
C LEU A 128 -10.40 -5.57 18.50
N GLU A 129 -9.41 -6.09 19.24
CA GLU A 129 -9.13 -5.63 20.60
C GLU A 129 -8.64 -4.18 20.59
N PRO A 130 -9.34 -3.25 21.26
CA PRO A 130 -8.93 -1.85 21.30
C PRO A 130 -7.63 -1.71 22.10
N ARG A 131 -6.69 -0.92 21.54
CA ARG A 131 -5.44 -0.53 22.20
C ARG A 131 -5.48 0.94 22.50
N SER A 132 -4.84 1.35 23.59
CA SER A 132 -4.87 2.75 24.00
C SER A 132 -3.48 3.27 24.38
N PHE A 133 -3.33 4.56 24.26
CA PHE A 133 -2.24 5.35 24.83
C PHE A 133 -2.84 6.48 25.68
N THR A 134 -2.04 7.02 26.61
CA THR A 134 -2.46 8.15 27.45
C THR A 134 -1.78 9.42 26.96
N TYR A 135 -2.56 10.49 26.79
CA TYR A 135 -2.09 11.83 26.47
C TYR A 135 -2.87 12.87 27.29
N ASN A 136 -2.19 13.77 28.00
CA ASN A 136 -2.80 14.78 28.89
C ASN A 136 -3.79 14.21 29.91
N ASN A 137 -3.50 13.03 30.49
CA ASN A 137 -4.35 12.26 31.41
C ASN A 137 -5.66 11.70 30.79
N GLU A 138 -5.81 11.75 29.48
CA GLU A 138 -6.91 11.14 28.75
C GLU A 138 -6.44 9.90 28.00
N SER A 139 -7.29 8.86 27.96
CA SER A 139 -7.02 7.62 27.22
C SER A 139 -7.57 7.73 25.80
N HIS A 140 -6.73 7.50 24.80
CA HIS A 140 -7.07 7.53 23.39
C HIS A 140 -6.86 6.15 22.79
N ASN A 141 -7.87 5.65 22.08
CA ASN A 141 -7.79 4.36 21.41
C ASN A 141 -7.10 4.50 20.05
N PHE A 142 -6.39 3.44 19.66
CA PHE A 142 -5.90 3.25 18.29
C PHE A 142 -6.22 1.83 17.82
N TYR A 143 -6.27 1.67 16.52
CA TYR A 143 -6.68 0.45 15.85
C TYR A 143 -5.61 -0.02 14.89
N ILE A 144 -5.75 -1.27 14.41
CA ILE A 144 -4.84 -1.87 13.46
C ILE A 144 -5.63 -2.52 12.32
N SER A 145 -5.01 -2.56 11.17
CA SER A 145 -5.45 -3.37 10.03
C SER A 145 -4.53 -4.58 9.88
N VAL A 146 -5.08 -5.74 9.52
CA VAL A 146 -4.35 -7.01 9.46
C VAL A 146 -4.68 -7.78 8.19
N GLY A 147 -3.64 -8.20 7.45
CA GLY A 147 -3.75 -9.17 6.38
C GLY A 147 -3.02 -10.46 6.76
N TYR A 148 -3.52 -11.62 6.36
CA TYR A 148 -2.83 -12.89 6.62
C TYR A 148 -2.98 -13.88 5.47
N ALA A 149 -1.99 -14.77 5.35
CA ALA A 149 -1.93 -15.81 4.34
C ALA A 149 -1.39 -17.12 4.94
N GLU A 150 -1.65 -18.24 4.29
CA GLU A 150 -1.24 -19.57 4.72
C GLU A 150 -0.29 -20.21 3.70
N PHE A 151 0.83 -20.74 4.16
CA PHE A 151 1.69 -21.61 3.39
C PHE A 151 1.39 -23.08 3.75
N PRO A 152 1.32 -24.02 2.80
CA PRO A 152 1.51 -23.86 1.34
C PRO A 152 0.24 -23.46 0.56
N LYS A 153 -0.88 -23.19 1.21
CA LYS A 153 -2.19 -23.00 0.57
C LYS A 153 -2.23 -21.80 -0.39
N ASN A 154 -1.63 -20.69 -0.01
CA ASN A 154 -1.70 -19.41 -0.74
C ASN A 154 -0.42 -19.07 -1.53
N CYS A 155 0.66 -19.81 -1.35
CA CYS A 155 1.92 -19.61 -2.05
C CYS A 155 2.70 -20.92 -2.12
N GLU A 156 3.48 -21.11 -3.19
CA GLU A 156 4.33 -22.29 -3.38
C GLU A 156 5.67 -22.16 -2.65
N ASP A 157 6.11 -20.91 -2.42
CA ASP A 157 7.34 -20.59 -1.69
C ASP A 157 6.99 -19.77 -0.44
N ILE A 158 7.50 -20.20 0.71
CA ILE A 158 7.30 -19.52 2.00
C ILE A 158 7.86 -18.08 1.96
N SER A 159 8.84 -17.78 1.10
CA SER A 159 9.36 -16.42 0.89
C SER A 159 8.29 -15.46 0.37
N GLU A 160 7.25 -15.95 -0.29
CA GLU A 160 6.12 -15.16 -0.79
C GLU A 160 5.01 -14.96 0.26
N LEU A 161 5.06 -15.69 1.37
CA LEU A 161 4.01 -15.70 2.38
C LEU A 161 3.67 -14.30 2.91
N ILE A 162 4.70 -13.51 3.23
CA ILE A 162 4.50 -12.14 3.72
C ILE A 162 3.96 -11.22 2.64
N ARG A 163 4.34 -11.41 1.38
CA ARG A 163 3.78 -10.66 0.24
C ARG A 163 2.29 -10.94 0.04
N CYS A 164 1.85 -12.19 0.20
CA CYS A 164 0.43 -12.55 0.16
C CYS A 164 -0.34 -11.91 1.33
N ALA A 165 0.24 -11.94 2.54
CA ALA A 165 -0.36 -11.29 3.70
C ALA A 165 -0.44 -9.74 3.53
N ASP A 166 0.58 -9.12 2.94
CA ASP A 166 0.59 -7.69 2.63
C ASP A 166 -0.49 -7.32 1.61
N THR A 167 -0.70 -8.17 0.60
CA THR A 167 -1.80 -8.01 -0.36
C THR A 167 -3.16 -8.01 0.34
N ALA A 168 -3.38 -8.92 1.31
CA ALA A 168 -4.61 -8.96 2.09
C ALA A 168 -4.75 -7.74 3.02
N LEU A 169 -3.66 -7.27 3.64
CA LEU A 169 -3.64 -6.04 4.45
C LEU A 169 -4.05 -4.82 3.62
N TYR A 170 -3.55 -4.75 2.39
CA TYR A 170 -3.93 -3.69 1.48
C TYR A 170 -5.45 -3.67 1.22
N GLU A 171 -6.07 -4.83 0.98
CA GLU A 171 -7.52 -4.94 0.82
C GLU A 171 -8.29 -4.48 2.08
N VAL A 172 -7.79 -4.79 3.29
CA VAL A 172 -8.34 -4.27 4.53
C VAL A 172 -8.33 -2.74 4.54
N LYS A 173 -7.19 -2.13 4.20
CA LYS A 173 -7.04 -0.67 4.16
C LYS A 173 -7.98 0.01 3.15
N LEU A 174 -8.28 -0.67 2.04
CA LEU A 174 -9.25 -0.19 1.04
C LEU A 174 -10.70 -0.26 1.50
N HIS A 175 -11.04 -1.22 2.36
CA HIS A 175 -12.42 -1.50 2.78
C HIS A 175 -12.80 -0.93 4.15
N GLY A 176 -12.09 0.09 4.61
CA GLY A 176 -12.48 0.86 5.81
C GLY A 176 -11.59 0.64 7.02
N LYS A 177 -10.47 -0.08 6.90
CA LYS A 177 -9.50 -0.32 7.98
C LYS A 177 -10.08 -1.12 9.17
N HIS A 178 -9.36 -1.20 10.30
CA HIS A 178 -9.78 -1.79 11.58
C HIS A 178 -10.48 -3.16 11.40
N SER A 179 -9.90 -4.02 10.60
CA SER A 179 -10.37 -5.38 10.34
C SER A 179 -9.22 -6.30 9.93
N CYS A 180 -9.51 -7.59 9.75
CA CYS A 180 -8.54 -8.53 9.20
C CYS A 180 -9.13 -9.30 8.02
N LEU A 181 -8.29 -9.62 7.03
CA LEU A 181 -8.67 -10.44 5.88
C LEU A 181 -7.63 -11.53 5.64
N ALA A 182 -8.12 -12.73 5.29
CA ALA A 182 -7.30 -13.78 4.71
C ALA A 182 -6.99 -13.45 3.25
N TYR A 183 -5.77 -13.76 2.81
CA TYR A 183 -5.41 -13.66 1.40
C TYR A 183 -6.29 -14.56 0.53
N ARG A 184 -6.61 -14.05 -0.65
CA ARG A 184 -7.34 -14.75 -1.72
C ARG A 184 -6.66 -14.44 -3.05
N ASP A 185 -6.67 -15.41 -3.96
CA ASP A 185 -6.00 -15.26 -5.26
C ASP A 185 -6.61 -14.17 -6.14
N ASP A 186 -7.92 -13.88 -5.96
CA ASP A 186 -8.61 -12.80 -6.66
C ASP A 186 -8.11 -11.39 -6.26
N TYR A 187 -7.49 -11.22 -5.09
CA TYR A 187 -6.84 -9.97 -4.70
C TYR A 187 -5.66 -9.57 -5.61
N ASN A 188 -4.91 -10.55 -6.11
CA ASN A 188 -3.79 -10.30 -7.05
C ASN A 188 -4.24 -9.74 -8.40
N ILE A 189 -5.44 -10.07 -8.86
CA ILE A 189 -5.99 -9.56 -10.13
C ILE A 189 -6.36 -8.08 -9.97
N GLN A 190 -6.89 -7.69 -8.81
CA GLN A 190 -7.24 -6.30 -8.49
C GLN A 190 -6.00 -5.44 -8.16
N HIS A 191 -4.93 -6.04 -7.60
CA HIS A 191 -3.68 -5.34 -7.28
C HIS A 191 -2.94 -4.79 -8.51
N ARG A 192 -3.08 -5.44 -9.66
CA ARG A 192 -2.48 -4.95 -10.92
C ARG A 192 -3.16 -3.70 -11.46
N SER A 193 -4.39 -3.42 -11.03
CA SER A 193 -5.19 -2.27 -11.48
C SER A 193 -5.33 -1.14 -10.45
N ARG A 194 -4.79 -1.29 -9.23
CA ARG A 194 -4.98 -0.28 -8.18
C ARG A 194 -3.64 0.27 -7.70
N LEU A 195 -3.37 1.50 -8.06
CA LEU A 195 -2.33 2.33 -7.46
C LEU A 195 -2.60 2.45 -5.96
N GLY A 196 -1.61 2.02 -5.13
CA GLY A 196 -1.71 2.04 -3.68
C GLY A 196 -1.75 3.44 -3.11
N PHE A 197 -2.94 3.96 -3.01
CA PHE A 197 -3.29 5.17 -2.28
C PHE A 197 -4.65 4.94 -1.63
N ALA A 198 -4.93 5.70 -0.58
CA ALA A 198 -6.30 6.10 -0.26
C ALA A 198 -6.92 6.90 -1.43
N LEU A 199 -6.81 6.38 -2.66
CA LEU A 199 -7.37 6.98 -3.87
C LEU A 199 -8.89 7.00 -3.82
N GLN A 200 -9.52 6.08 -3.08
CA GLN A 200 -10.96 6.14 -2.89
C GLN A 200 -11.38 7.38 -2.11
N ASP A 201 -10.59 7.80 -1.11
CA ASP A 201 -10.89 9.02 -0.37
C ASP A 201 -10.61 10.27 -1.23
N ILE A 202 -9.50 10.26 -1.97
CA ILE A 202 -9.18 11.33 -2.92
C ILE A 202 -10.18 11.31 -4.09
N SER A 203 -10.49 10.14 -4.66
CA SER A 203 -11.34 10.02 -5.85
C SER A 203 -12.78 10.42 -5.59
N ARG A 204 -13.31 10.15 -4.39
CA ARG A 204 -14.67 10.56 -4.00
C ARG A 204 -14.80 12.04 -3.67
N ASN A 205 -13.68 12.70 -3.35
CA ASN A 205 -13.66 14.08 -2.88
C ASN A 205 -12.91 15.04 -3.82
N LEU A 206 -12.35 14.56 -4.93
CA LEU A 206 -11.79 15.43 -5.96
C LEU A 206 -12.94 16.11 -6.73
N PRO A 207 -13.06 17.45 -6.69
CA PRO A 207 -14.02 18.15 -7.51
C PRO A 207 -13.53 18.15 -8.97
N GLY A 208 -14.11 17.29 -9.80
CA GLY A 208 -13.82 17.18 -11.22
C GLY A 208 -13.49 15.78 -11.71
N ALA A 209 -13.60 15.60 -13.01
CA ALA A 209 -13.32 14.35 -13.69
C ALA A 209 -11.80 14.08 -13.70
N PHE A 210 -11.36 12.95 -13.13
CA PHE A 210 -9.96 12.64 -12.94
C PHE A 210 -9.61 11.24 -13.47
N LEU A 211 -8.47 11.16 -14.16
CA LEU A 211 -7.98 9.97 -14.85
C LEU A 211 -6.49 9.73 -14.56
N ILE A 212 -6.07 8.46 -14.52
CA ILE A 212 -4.67 8.07 -14.59
C ILE A 212 -4.53 7.01 -15.68
N TYR A 213 -3.56 7.20 -16.58
CA TYR A 213 -3.26 6.24 -17.63
C TYR A 213 -1.73 6.14 -17.87
N LYS A 214 -1.27 5.08 -18.54
CA LYS A 214 0.15 4.90 -18.84
C LYS A 214 0.63 5.94 -19.84
N ALA A 215 1.78 6.54 -19.55
CA ALA A 215 2.44 7.50 -20.44
C ALA A 215 3.36 6.78 -21.41
N ASP A 216 2.77 6.00 -22.33
CA ASP A 216 3.44 5.27 -23.39
C ASP A 216 2.63 5.41 -24.68
N PRO A 217 3.23 5.88 -25.80
CA PRO A 217 2.52 6.05 -27.06
C PRO A 217 1.88 4.78 -27.63
N GLU A 218 2.44 3.60 -27.32
CA GLU A 218 1.91 2.31 -27.77
C GLU A 218 0.94 1.68 -26.75
N ASP A 219 1.00 2.09 -25.47
CA ASP A 219 0.20 1.55 -24.39
C ASP A 219 -0.32 2.68 -23.46
N ASP A 220 -1.43 3.30 -23.85
CA ASP A 220 -2.15 4.32 -23.11
C ASP A 220 -3.25 3.74 -22.19
N SER A 221 -3.00 2.52 -21.64
CA SER A 221 -3.96 1.80 -20.79
C SER A 221 -4.40 2.63 -19.59
N ILE A 222 -5.70 2.72 -19.38
CA ILE A 222 -6.33 3.38 -18.24
C ILE A 222 -6.04 2.58 -16.98
N LEU A 223 -5.46 3.23 -15.97
CA LEU A 223 -5.15 2.66 -14.68
C LEU A 223 -6.17 3.02 -13.60
N PHE A 224 -6.79 4.19 -13.74
CA PHE A 224 -7.76 4.71 -12.78
C PHE A 224 -8.68 5.77 -13.41
N ALA A 225 -9.94 5.80 -13.00
CA ALA A 225 -10.90 6.87 -13.26
C ALA A 225 -11.75 7.10 -11.99
N ASN A 226 -12.00 8.37 -11.62
CA ASN A 226 -12.88 8.65 -10.50
C ASN A 226 -14.36 8.62 -10.90
N GLN A 227 -15.25 8.62 -9.91
CA GLN A 227 -16.70 8.53 -10.14
C GLN A 227 -17.22 9.71 -10.99
N GLU A 228 -16.65 10.89 -10.84
CA GLU A 228 -17.05 12.06 -11.64
C GLU A 228 -16.76 11.86 -13.13
N LEU A 229 -15.61 11.28 -13.49
CA LEU A 229 -15.29 10.95 -14.88
C LEU A 229 -16.22 9.85 -15.43
N ILE A 230 -16.49 8.81 -14.63
CA ILE A 230 -17.40 7.71 -15.01
C ILE A 230 -18.79 8.26 -15.30
N ASN A 231 -19.30 9.13 -14.41
CA ASN A 231 -20.60 9.80 -14.60
C ASN A 231 -20.58 10.72 -15.82
N PHE A 232 -19.50 11.49 -16.02
CA PHE A 232 -19.34 12.37 -17.17
C PHE A 232 -19.33 11.62 -18.50
N ALA A 233 -18.70 10.43 -18.52
CA ALA A 233 -18.71 9.52 -19.67
C ALA A 233 -20.10 8.88 -19.93
N GLY A 234 -21.04 8.97 -18.98
CA GLY A 234 -22.36 8.34 -19.06
C GLY A 234 -22.33 6.84 -18.76
N CYS A 235 -21.33 6.38 -17.98
CA CYS A 235 -21.17 4.98 -17.57
C CYS A 235 -21.75 4.75 -16.16
N CYS A 236 -22.19 3.51 -15.90
CA CYS A 236 -22.81 3.14 -14.62
C CYS A 236 -21.78 2.90 -13.52
N ASP A 237 -20.64 2.31 -13.86
CA ASP A 237 -19.56 1.94 -12.96
C ASP A 237 -18.21 1.88 -13.70
N TYR A 238 -17.17 1.51 -12.98
CA TYR A 238 -15.80 1.45 -13.52
C TYR A 238 -15.62 0.37 -14.59
N ASP A 239 -16.26 -0.77 -14.44
CA ASP A 239 -16.15 -1.88 -15.41
C ASP A 239 -16.86 -1.51 -16.72
N ASP A 240 -18.00 -0.84 -16.62
CA ASP A 240 -18.73 -0.29 -17.76
C ASP A 240 -17.93 0.82 -18.49
N PHE A 241 -17.23 1.64 -17.73
CA PHE A 241 -16.33 2.66 -18.27
C PHE A 241 -15.12 2.04 -18.99
N LEU A 242 -14.51 1.01 -18.43
CA LEU A 242 -13.42 0.29 -19.08
C LEU A 242 -13.87 -0.44 -20.35
N ALA A 243 -15.06 -1.05 -20.32
CA ALA A 243 -15.63 -1.67 -21.51
C ALA A 243 -15.94 -0.64 -22.62
N HIS A 244 -16.45 0.54 -22.27
CA HIS A 244 -16.71 1.63 -23.21
C HIS A 244 -15.42 2.15 -23.85
N THR A 245 -14.34 2.26 -23.09
CA THR A 245 -13.04 2.80 -23.55
C THR A 245 -12.09 1.75 -24.12
N ASP A 246 -12.49 0.47 -24.12
CA ASP A 246 -11.57 -0.65 -24.39
C ASP A 246 -10.24 -0.52 -23.64
N HIS A 247 -10.33 -0.09 -22.38
CA HIS A 247 -9.20 0.17 -21.46
C HIS A 247 -8.20 1.24 -21.92
N ARG A 248 -8.48 2.05 -22.93
CA ARG A 248 -7.54 2.98 -23.54
C ARG A 248 -7.98 4.43 -23.47
N PHE A 249 -7.05 5.33 -23.13
CA PHE A 249 -7.29 6.77 -23.09
C PHE A 249 -7.68 7.33 -24.46
N GLN A 250 -7.03 6.91 -25.52
CA GLN A 250 -7.33 7.39 -26.89
C GLN A 250 -8.82 7.24 -27.26
N ASN A 251 -9.51 6.24 -26.69
CA ASN A 251 -10.92 5.99 -26.99
C ASN A 251 -11.88 6.96 -26.28
N LEU A 252 -11.38 7.79 -25.38
CA LEU A 252 -12.09 8.94 -24.84
C LEU A 252 -12.05 10.15 -25.77
N ILE A 253 -11.26 10.11 -26.84
CA ILE A 253 -11.08 11.22 -27.78
C ILE A 253 -11.86 10.91 -29.05
N ARG A 254 -12.52 11.93 -29.61
CA ARG A 254 -13.20 11.80 -30.91
C ARG A 254 -12.23 11.24 -31.97
N PRO A 255 -12.61 10.23 -32.77
CA PRO A 255 -11.69 9.46 -33.61
C PRO A 255 -10.86 10.28 -34.60
N ASP A 256 -11.43 11.37 -35.14
CA ASP A 256 -10.74 12.27 -36.07
C ASP A 256 -9.73 13.20 -35.39
N GLU A 257 -9.78 13.35 -34.05
CA GLU A 257 -8.86 14.18 -33.28
C GLU A 257 -7.73 13.39 -32.60
N GLN A 258 -7.84 12.08 -32.44
CA GLN A 258 -6.91 11.24 -31.67
C GLN A 258 -5.43 11.52 -31.96
N LYS A 259 -5.04 11.48 -33.23
CA LYS A 259 -3.64 11.71 -33.64
C LYS A 259 -3.14 13.12 -33.34
N ALA A 260 -4.00 14.12 -33.51
CA ALA A 260 -3.64 15.51 -33.27
C ALA A 260 -3.48 15.79 -31.75
N VAL A 261 -4.38 15.23 -30.93
CA VAL A 261 -4.34 15.34 -29.48
C VAL A 261 -3.10 14.67 -28.92
N GLU A 262 -2.83 13.41 -29.32
CA GLU A 262 -1.63 12.68 -28.90
C GLU A 262 -0.33 13.43 -29.27
N ALA A 263 -0.23 13.89 -30.50
CA ALA A 263 0.93 14.66 -30.96
C ALA A 263 1.11 15.95 -30.15
N SER A 264 0.00 16.63 -29.77
CA SER A 264 0.04 17.84 -28.95
C SER A 264 0.51 17.55 -27.53
N ILE A 265 0.00 16.50 -26.88
CA ILE A 265 0.43 16.04 -25.54
C ILE A 265 1.95 15.82 -25.53
N TRP A 266 2.43 14.97 -26.43
CA TRP A 266 3.87 14.62 -26.48
C TRP A 266 4.77 15.80 -26.88
N ALA A 267 4.29 16.71 -27.71
CA ALA A 267 5.05 17.92 -28.04
C ALA A 267 5.24 18.82 -26.82
N GLN A 268 4.23 18.97 -25.98
CA GLN A 268 4.30 19.76 -24.74
C GLN A 268 5.18 19.08 -23.70
N ILE A 269 5.00 17.79 -23.45
CA ILE A 269 5.82 17.01 -22.49
C ILE A 269 7.31 17.02 -22.87
N ASN A 270 7.63 16.95 -24.15
CA ASN A 270 9.01 16.98 -24.63
C ASN A 270 9.60 18.40 -24.71
N SER A 271 8.77 19.44 -24.58
CA SER A 271 9.25 20.82 -24.52
C SER A 271 9.84 21.08 -23.13
N LYS A 272 11.11 21.53 -23.07
CA LYS A 272 11.82 21.82 -21.80
C LYS A 272 11.27 23.04 -21.02
N THR A 273 10.13 23.56 -21.40
CA THR A 273 9.59 24.85 -20.88
C THR A 273 8.47 24.68 -19.88
N ASP A 274 7.85 23.51 -19.78
CA ASP A 274 6.75 23.26 -18.83
C ASP A 274 7.06 22.04 -17.95
N ASP A 275 6.87 22.16 -16.66
CA ASP A 275 7.13 21.17 -15.60
C ASP A 275 6.42 19.81 -15.78
N ASN A 276 6.60 19.17 -16.95
CA ASN A 276 5.98 17.90 -17.35
C ASN A 276 4.44 17.94 -17.38
N ASN A 277 3.85 19.10 -17.68
CA ASN A 277 2.41 19.27 -17.84
C ASN A 277 2.05 19.41 -19.33
N ASP A 278 0.82 19.07 -19.66
CA ASP A 278 0.19 19.36 -20.94
C ASP A 278 -1.23 19.94 -20.74
N TYR A 279 -1.69 20.67 -21.76
CA TYR A 279 -3.04 21.29 -21.81
C TYR A 279 -3.56 21.11 -23.21
N VAL A 280 -4.58 20.26 -23.40
CA VAL A 280 -5.13 19.98 -24.71
C VAL A 280 -6.65 20.04 -24.71
N LYS A 281 -7.24 20.78 -25.66
CA LYS A 281 -8.68 20.75 -25.90
C LYS A 281 -9.03 19.69 -26.91
N PHE A 282 -10.05 18.88 -26.61
CA PHE A 282 -10.60 17.91 -27.55
C PHE A 282 -12.07 17.62 -27.26
N HIS A 283 -12.71 16.83 -28.12
CA HIS A 283 -14.07 16.37 -27.92
C HIS A 283 -14.06 14.99 -27.27
N PHE A 284 -14.51 14.93 -26.01
CA PHE A 284 -14.64 13.72 -25.20
C PHE A 284 -15.77 12.84 -25.72
N ALA A 285 -15.51 11.57 -25.99
CA ALA A 285 -16.47 10.59 -26.45
C ALA A 285 -17.28 10.01 -25.30
N LYS A 286 -18.59 10.28 -25.26
CA LYS A 286 -19.52 9.71 -24.28
C LYS A 286 -20.11 8.40 -24.74
N LYS A 287 -20.59 7.59 -23.81
CA LYS A 287 -21.18 6.27 -24.08
C LYS A 287 -22.44 6.33 -24.96
N ASP A 288 -23.19 7.41 -24.91
CA ASP A 288 -24.37 7.63 -25.76
C ASP A 288 -24.03 8.01 -27.21
N GLY A 289 -22.73 8.08 -27.55
CA GLY A 289 -22.23 8.44 -28.86
C GLY A 289 -22.13 9.96 -29.10
N SER A 290 -22.45 10.77 -28.10
CA SER A 290 -22.24 12.22 -28.17
C SER A 290 -20.78 12.59 -27.92
N TYR A 291 -20.39 13.79 -28.37
CA TYR A 291 -19.04 14.35 -28.16
C TYR A 291 -19.18 15.68 -27.42
N HIS A 292 -18.38 15.84 -26.35
CA HIS A 292 -18.43 17.02 -25.49
C HIS A 292 -17.07 17.73 -25.42
N PRO A 293 -17.02 19.07 -25.61
CA PRO A 293 -15.74 19.78 -25.59
C PRO A 293 -15.18 19.84 -24.17
N VAL A 294 -13.92 19.39 -24.03
CA VAL A 294 -13.21 19.37 -22.74
C VAL A 294 -11.84 19.99 -22.86
N LEU A 295 -11.31 20.48 -21.75
CA LEU A 295 -9.91 20.81 -21.55
C LEU A 295 -9.27 19.73 -20.68
N ASP A 296 -8.29 19.06 -21.22
CA ASP A 296 -7.38 18.14 -20.53
C ASP A 296 -6.22 18.93 -19.93
N HIS A 297 -5.97 18.74 -18.65
CA HIS A 297 -4.74 19.15 -17.99
C HIS A 297 -4.05 17.90 -17.44
N GLY A 298 -3.05 17.44 -18.16
CA GLY A 298 -2.25 16.29 -17.82
C GLY A 298 -0.91 16.65 -17.16
N ARG A 299 -0.38 15.73 -16.37
CA ARG A 299 0.97 15.78 -15.82
C ARG A 299 1.60 14.41 -15.84
N ILE A 300 2.80 14.29 -16.45
CA ILE A 300 3.56 13.04 -16.41
C ILE A 300 4.31 12.89 -15.09
N VAL A 301 4.18 11.71 -14.47
CA VAL A 301 4.81 11.37 -13.19
C VAL A 301 5.43 9.98 -13.28
N LYS A 302 6.61 9.79 -12.71
CA LYS A 302 7.24 8.47 -12.62
C LYS A 302 6.62 7.68 -11.48
N SER A 303 5.81 6.68 -11.82
CA SER A 303 5.25 5.72 -10.86
C SER A 303 6.28 4.66 -10.49
N ARG A 304 6.23 4.19 -9.23
CA ARG A 304 7.08 3.09 -8.75
C ARG A 304 6.78 1.75 -9.43
N TYR A 305 5.53 1.54 -9.85
CA TYR A 305 5.03 0.24 -10.34
C TYR A 305 4.70 0.21 -11.82
N TYR A 306 4.35 1.37 -12.42
CA TYR A 306 3.83 1.46 -13.79
C TYR A 306 4.74 2.22 -14.76
N GLY A 307 5.96 2.60 -14.31
CA GLY A 307 6.82 3.47 -15.11
C GLY A 307 6.27 4.90 -15.14
N ASN A 308 6.27 5.53 -16.32
CA ASN A 308 5.68 6.85 -16.48
C ASN A 308 4.16 6.73 -16.63
N VAL A 309 3.42 7.60 -15.96
CA VAL A 309 1.96 7.69 -16.01
C VAL A 309 1.52 9.14 -16.10
N PHE A 310 0.40 9.39 -16.80
CA PHE A 310 -0.28 10.68 -16.79
C PHE A 310 -1.31 10.73 -15.67
N TYR A 311 -1.29 11.81 -14.92
CA TYR A 311 -2.36 12.25 -14.01
C TYR A 311 -3.13 13.36 -14.71
N VAL A 312 -4.41 13.18 -14.95
CA VAL A 312 -5.20 14.03 -15.83
C VAL A 312 -6.44 14.55 -15.14
N LEU A 313 -6.65 15.85 -15.18
CA LEU A 313 -7.91 16.50 -14.83
C LEU A 313 -8.63 16.90 -16.11
N ILE A 314 -9.85 16.41 -16.30
CA ILE A 314 -10.69 16.73 -17.44
C ILE A 314 -11.73 17.78 -16.99
N MET A 315 -11.74 18.93 -17.62
CA MET A 315 -12.61 20.06 -17.34
C MET A 315 -13.60 20.26 -18.47
N ASP A 316 -14.87 20.38 -18.11
CA ASP A 316 -15.97 20.71 -19.03
C ASP A 316 -15.83 22.16 -19.52
N CYS A 317 -15.62 22.37 -20.82
CA CYS A 317 -15.46 23.70 -21.39
C CYS A 317 -16.75 24.54 -21.31
N ASP A 318 -17.91 23.91 -21.46
CA ASP A 318 -19.21 24.65 -21.40
C ASP A 318 -19.47 25.16 -19.98
N LEU A 319 -19.06 24.41 -18.96
CA LEU A 319 -19.21 24.81 -17.57
C LEU A 319 -18.29 25.99 -17.24
N VAL A 320 -17.05 25.95 -17.73
CA VAL A 320 -16.06 27.03 -17.54
C VAL A 320 -16.54 28.33 -18.23
N GLU A 321 -17.04 28.24 -19.48
CA GLU A 321 -17.51 29.40 -20.24
C GLU A 321 -18.78 30.01 -19.63
N SER A 322 -19.67 29.21 -19.02
CA SER A 322 -20.88 29.72 -18.37
C SER A 322 -20.56 30.59 -17.14
N TYR A 323 -19.59 30.23 -16.34
CA TYR A 323 -19.16 31.03 -15.18
C TYR A 323 -18.55 32.37 -15.55
N TYR A 324 -17.84 32.48 -16.67
CA TYR A 324 -17.25 33.74 -17.15
C TYR A 324 -18.28 34.64 -17.91
N SER A 325 -19.40 34.08 -18.32
CA SER A 325 -20.44 34.86 -19.00
C SER A 325 -21.46 35.54 -18.05
N GLU A 326 -21.57 35.04 -16.80
CA GLU A 326 -22.44 35.62 -15.76
C GLU A 326 -21.83 36.83 -15.03
N GLU A 327 -20.50 37.07 -15.17
CA GLU A 327 -19.80 38.21 -14.57
C GLU A 327 -19.70 39.45 -15.49
N LYS A 328 -20.41 39.46 -16.62
CA LYS A 328 -20.54 40.63 -17.52
C LYS A 328 -21.97 41.12 -17.52
#